data_e02e7135e36809438cb024b6387c6c82
#
_entry.id   e02e7135e36809438cb024b6387c6c82
#
_cell.length_a   1.000
_cell.length_b   1.000
_cell.length_c   1.000
_cell.angle_alpha   90.00
_cell.angle_beta   90.00
_cell.angle_gamma   90.00
#
_symmetry.space_group_name_H-M   'P 1'
#
loop_
_entity.id
_entity.type
_entity.pdbx_description
1 polymer ?
#
loop_
_entity_poly.entity_id
_entity_poly.type
_entity_poly.pdbx_seq_one_letter_code
_entity_poly.pdbx_strand_id
1 'polypeptide(L)'
;MKTERLEVVTSVRGLPLGVREALQDLFGSGSLDIAEPGAEFQATDVVVTPKLPTRRLVAAGCSTDHCLVYYERGGIAHTWYVALFHWTPGATRLEWGGAGPGGPGTIDRIRTAVLSGEIKGPPKSW
;
A
#
# COMPACT_ATOMS: atom_id res chain seq x y z
N MET A 1 -3.49 -2.72 -15.89
CA MET A 1 -3.93 -1.74 -14.88
C MET A 1 -4.52 -0.45 -15.48
N LYS A 2 -4.06 0.00 -16.62
CA LYS A 2 -4.49 1.31 -17.18
C LYS A 2 -5.99 1.45 -17.38
N THR A 3 -6.64 0.41 -17.85
CA THR A 3 -8.05 0.44 -18.26
C THR A 3 -8.96 -0.48 -17.45
N GLU A 4 -8.38 -1.37 -16.62
CA GLU A 4 -9.20 -2.28 -15.85
C GLU A 4 -9.88 -1.58 -14.67
N ARG A 5 -11.08 -2.03 -14.36
CA ARG A 5 -11.83 -1.50 -13.25
C ARG A 5 -11.34 -2.14 -11.94
N LEU A 6 -10.95 -1.30 -10.99
CA LEU A 6 -10.57 -1.73 -9.66
C LEU A 6 -11.73 -1.46 -8.70
N GLU A 7 -12.20 -2.51 -8.03
CA GLU A 7 -13.18 -2.36 -6.96
C GLU A 7 -12.47 -1.90 -5.70
N VAL A 8 -13.01 -0.88 -5.05
CA VAL A 8 -12.42 -0.29 -3.86
C VAL A 8 -12.44 -1.29 -2.71
N VAL A 9 -11.29 -1.45 -2.05
CA VAL A 9 -11.14 -2.22 -0.83
C VAL A 9 -10.86 -1.24 0.30
N THR A 10 -11.69 -1.24 1.33
CA THR A 10 -11.68 -0.21 2.37
C THR A 10 -10.98 -0.62 3.65
N SER A 11 -10.42 -1.83 3.69
CA SER A 11 -9.73 -2.33 4.88
C SER A 11 -8.59 -3.26 4.50
N VAL A 12 -7.61 -3.38 5.40
CA VAL A 12 -6.54 -4.37 5.25
C VAL A 12 -7.13 -5.79 5.23
N ARG A 13 -8.13 -6.05 6.07
CA ARG A 13 -8.79 -7.36 6.13
C ARG A 13 -9.56 -7.69 4.86
N GLY A 14 -10.00 -6.69 4.10
CA GLY A 14 -10.68 -6.87 2.83
C GLY A 14 -9.75 -7.23 1.68
N LEU A 15 -8.44 -7.08 1.84
CA LEU A 15 -7.48 -7.51 0.84
C LEU A 15 -7.44 -9.04 0.77
N PRO A 16 -7.25 -9.63 -0.43
CA PRO A 16 -7.05 -11.07 -0.54
C PRO A 16 -5.90 -11.54 0.35
N LEU A 17 -6.00 -12.75 0.90
CA LEU A 17 -4.97 -13.30 1.78
C LEU A 17 -3.59 -13.30 1.11
N GLY A 18 -3.51 -13.69 -0.15
CA GLY A 18 -2.24 -13.68 -0.90
C GLY A 18 -1.61 -12.30 -0.98
N VAL A 19 -2.41 -11.25 -1.11
CA VAL A 19 -1.92 -9.87 -1.12
C VAL A 19 -1.41 -9.47 0.26
N ARG A 20 -2.11 -9.85 1.33
CA ARG A 20 -1.67 -9.59 2.71
C ARG A 20 -0.34 -10.30 3.01
N GLU A 21 -0.20 -11.53 2.58
CA GLU A 21 1.05 -12.30 2.75
C GLU A 21 2.19 -11.66 1.95
N ALA A 22 1.93 -11.24 0.72
CA ALA A 22 2.92 -10.57 -0.11
C ALA A 22 3.36 -9.23 0.49
N LEU A 23 2.44 -8.46 1.06
CA LEU A 23 2.77 -7.22 1.78
C LEU A 23 3.64 -7.51 3.01
N GLN A 24 3.32 -8.53 3.79
CA GLN A 24 4.11 -8.91 4.95
C GLN A 24 5.54 -9.28 4.54
N ASP A 25 5.71 -10.04 3.48
CA ASP A 25 7.02 -10.39 2.94
C ASP A 25 7.77 -9.14 2.46
N LEU A 26 7.07 -8.24 1.78
CA LEU A 26 7.64 -7.00 1.28
C LEU A 26 8.13 -6.10 2.42
N PHE A 27 7.38 -6.03 3.52
CA PHE A 27 7.77 -5.24 4.70
C PHE A 27 8.92 -5.87 5.49
N GLY A 28 9.07 -7.17 5.43
CA GLY A 28 10.14 -7.89 6.11
C GLY A 28 10.05 -7.87 7.63
N SER A 29 8.88 -7.58 8.20
CA SER A 29 8.72 -7.34 9.62
C SER A 29 8.23 -8.56 10.42
N GLY A 30 8.00 -9.69 9.79
CA GLY A 30 7.49 -10.90 10.44
C GLY A 30 6.01 -10.84 10.79
N SER A 31 5.39 -9.69 10.68
CA SER A 31 3.96 -9.46 10.87
C SER A 31 3.47 -8.45 9.84
N LEU A 32 2.17 -8.36 9.65
CA LEU A 32 1.58 -7.37 8.73
C LEU A 32 1.51 -6.02 9.46
N ASP A 33 2.58 -5.25 9.36
CA ASP A 33 2.77 -3.97 10.05
C ASP A 33 2.12 -2.83 9.29
N ILE A 34 0.78 -2.81 9.30
CA ILE A 34 -0.02 -1.78 8.65
C ILE A 34 -1.34 -1.58 9.39
N ALA A 35 -1.65 -0.33 9.72
CA ALA A 35 -2.90 0.03 10.37
C ALA A 35 -4.03 0.18 9.35
N GLU A 36 -5.27 0.03 9.81
CA GLU A 36 -6.45 0.29 9.00
C GLU A 36 -6.57 1.78 8.65
N PRO A 37 -7.30 2.13 7.59
CA PRO A 37 -7.53 3.53 7.24
C PRO A 37 -8.13 4.30 8.40
N GLY A 38 -7.55 5.46 8.71
CA GLY A 38 -7.98 6.31 9.82
C GLY A 38 -7.56 5.87 11.20
N ALA A 39 -6.94 4.70 11.35
CA ALA A 39 -6.47 4.21 12.65
C ALA A 39 -5.14 4.85 13.04
N GLU A 40 -4.79 4.77 14.32
CA GLU A 40 -3.52 5.28 14.80
C GLU A 40 -2.33 4.46 14.28
N PHE A 41 -1.22 5.14 13.99
CA PHE A 41 0.04 4.51 13.60
C PHE A 41 1.20 5.43 14.00
N GLN A 42 2.44 4.91 13.88
CA GLN A 42 3.65 5.69 14.19
C GLN A 42 3.93 6.68 13.05
N ALA A 43 3.33 7.88 13.12
CA ALA A 43 3.43 8.88 12.06
C ALA A 43 4.78 9.61 12.05
N THR A 44 5.53 9.55 13.13
CA THR A 44 6.84 10.22 13.27
C THR A 44 7.88 9.24 13.79
N ASP A 45 9.15 9.68 13.85
CA ASP A 45 10.22 8.88 14.42
C ASP A 45 10.19 8.83 15.96
N VAL A 46 9.32 9.61 16.59
CA VAL A 46 9.12 9.56 18.03
C VAL A 46 8.15 8.43 18.38
N VAL A 47 8.64 7.43 19.09
CA VAL A 47 7.84 6.29 19.50
C VAL A 47 7.04 6.65 20.74
N VAL A 48 5.76 6.97 20.56
CA VAL A 48 4.84 7.30 21.67
C VAL A 48 4.17 6.01 22.20
N THR A 49 3.80 5.12 21.29
CA THR A 49 3.17 3.83 21.62
C THR A 49 3.90 2.73 20.85
N PRO A 50 4.80 1.96 21.50
CA PRO A 50 5.68 1.00 20.80
C PRO A 50 4.97 -0.08 20.00
N LYS A 51 3.69 -0.36 20.28
CA LYS A 51 2.93 -1.42 19.62
C LYS A 51 2.16 -0.95 18.39
N LEU A 52 2.13 0.36 18.09
CA LEU A 52 1.46 0.86 16.90
C LEU A 52 2.22 0.48 15.64
N PRO A 53 1.51 0.14 14.55
CA PRO A 53 2.14 -0.08 13.25
C PRO A 53 2.89 1.17 12.76
N THR A 54 3.90 0.97 11.92
CA THR A 54 4.65 2.06 11.30
C THR A 54 4.01 2.52 9.99
N ARG A 55 3.06 1.78 9.47
CA ARG A 55 2.36 2.06 8.22
C ARG A 55 0.87 2.15 8.45
N ARG A 56 0.17 2.82 7.53
CA ARG A 56 -1.29 2.90 7.54
C ARG A 56 -1.82 2.85 6.11
N LEU A 57 -2.82 1.99 5.88
CA LEU A 57 -3.48 1.92 4.58
C LEU A 57 -4.23 3.22 4.31
N VAL A 58 -4.08 3.77 3.12
CA VAL A 58 -4.82 4.95 2.66
C VAL A 58 -5.94 4.54 1.73
N ALA A 59 -5.63 3.73 0.72
CA ALA A 59 -6.62 3.27 -0.25
C ALA A 59 -6.15 1.99 -0.92
N ALA A 60 -7.08 1.18 -1.36
CA ALA A 60 -6.79 -0.03 -2.10
C ALA A 60 -7.91 -0.33 -3.09
N GLY A 61 -7.60 -1.07 -4.14
CA GLY A 61 -8.57 -1.53 -5.10
C GLY A 61 -8.08 -2.78 -5.80
N CYS A 62 -8.99 -3.69 -6.08
CA CYS A 62 -8.67 -4.96 -6.72
C CYS A 62 -9.57 -5.23 -7.91
N SER A 63 -9.00 -5.81 -8.97
CA SER A 63 -9.73 -6.43 -10.08
C SER A 63 -9.66 -7.96 -9.92
N THR A 64 -10.01 -8.68 -10.99
CA THR A 64 -9.94 -10.14 -10.98
C THR A 64 -8.51 -10.66 -10.86
N ASP A 65 -7.51 -9.89 -11.29
CA ASP A 65 -6.12 -10.35 -11.35
C ASP A 65 -5.08 -9.32 -10.89
N HIS A 66 -5.51 -8.15 -10.40
CA HIS A 66 -4.61 -7.13 -9.85
C HIS A 66 -5.16 -6.52 -8.58
N CYS A 67 -4.26 -6.16 -7.66
CA CYS A 67 -4.59 -5.34 -6.48
C CYS A 67 -3.60 -4.19 -6.39
N LEU A 68 -4.13 -2.97 -6.28
CA LEU A 68 -3.37 -1.76 -6.04
C LEU A 68 -3.50 -1.39 -4.56
N VAL A 69 -2.39 -1.25 -3.87
CA VAL A 69 -2.35 -0.89 -2.45
C VAL A 69 -1.56 0.40 -2.30
N TYR A 70 -2.18 1.39 -1.67
CA TYR A 70 -1.56 2.68 -1.40
C TYR A 70 -1.56 2.91 0.11
N TYR A 71 -0.37 3.11 0.67
CA TYR A 71 -0.21 3.28 2.11
C TYR A 71 0.82 4.37 2.43
N GLU A 72 0.76 4.86 3.65
CA GLU A 72 1.72 5.80 4.18
C GLU A 72 2.59 5.13 5.23
N ARG A 73 3.83 5.58 5.32
CA ARG A 73 4.79 5.12 6.33
C ARG A 73 5.32 6.33 7.09
N GLY A 74 5.23 6.28 8.42
CA GLY A 74 5.78 7.31 9.28
C GLY A 74 7.29 7.15 9.48
N GLY A 75 7.88 8.07 10.19
CA GLY A 75 9.30 8.10 10.49
C GLY A 75 9.85 9.51 10.29
N ILE A 76 11.16 9.61 10.08
CA ILE A 76 11.83 10.89 9.85
C ILE A 76 11.28 11.57 8.59
N ALA A 77 11.08 10.79 7.52
CA ALA A 77 10.43 11.23 6.30
C ALA A 77 9.11 10.49 6.13
N HIS A 78 8.00 11.22 6.22
CA HIS A 78 6.68 10.65 5.96
C HIS A 78 6.54 10.43 4.46
N THR A 79 6.40 9.19 4.04
CA THR A 79 6.40 8.80 2.62
C THR A 79 5.18 7.95 2.31
N TRP A 80 4.66 8.09 1.09
CA TRP A 80 3.53 7.31 0.58
C TRP A 80 4.03 6.35 -0.48
N TYR A 81 3.47 5.13 -0.45
CA TYR A 81 3.91 4.03 -1.31
C TYR A 81 2.74 3.43 -2.06
N VAL A 82 3.01 3.01 -3.29
CA VAL A 82 2.10 2.19 -4.08
C VAL A 82 2.74 0.82 -4.30
N ALA A 83 1.98 -0.23 -4.07
CA ALA A 83 2.35 -1.58 -4.46
C ALA A 83 1.25 -2.15 -5.37
N LEU A 84 1.62 -2.55 -6.57
CA LEU A 84 0.72 -3.21 -7.51
C LEU A 84 1.06 -4.69 -7.56
N PHE A 85 0.10 -5.51 -7.20
CA PHE A 85 0.25 -6.96 -7.22
C PHE A 85 -0.55 -7.57 -8.36
N HIS A 86 0.06 -8.53 -9.04
CA HIS A 86 -0.68 -9.49 -9.85
C HIS A 86 -1.16 -10.58 -8.91
N TRP A 87 -2.46 -10.77 -8.84
CA TRP A 87 -3.07 -11.68 -7.88
C TRP A 87 -4.04 -12.64 -8.56
N THR A 88 -3.91 -13.92 -8.23
CA THR A 88 -4.88 -14.96 -8.52
C THR A 88 -5.08 -15.78 -7.26
N PRO A 89 -6.14 -16.59 -7.14
CA PRO A 89 -6.31 -17.45 -5.97
C PRO A 89 -5.12 -18.38 -5.68
N GLY A 90 -4.33 -18.71 -6.69
CA GLY A 90 -3.19 -19.61 -6.55
C GLY A 90 -1.83 -18.94 -6.40
N ALA A 91 -1.71 -17.66 -6.70
CA ALA A 91 -0.41 -16.99 -6.68
C ALA A 91 -0.55 -15.47 -6.59
N THR A 92 0.40 -14.84 -5.91
CA THR A 92 0.49 -13.38 -5.82
C THR A 92 1.95 -12.97 -6.01
N ARG A 93 2.19 -11.93 -6.81
CA ARG A 93 3.53 -11.38 -7.00
C ARG A 93 3.45 -9.86 -7.11
N LEU A 94 4.50 -9.20 -6.63
CA LEU A 94 4.66 -7.75 -6.84
C LEU A 94 4.96 -7.50 -8.31
N GLU A 95 4.15 -6.70 -8.97
CA GLU A 95 4.31 -6.36 -10.37
C GLU A 95 5.00 -5.00 -10.54
N TRP A 96 4.65 -4.04 -9.69
CA TRP A 96 5.23 -2.70 -9.72
C TRP A 96 5.13 -2.05 -8.35
N GLY A 97 6.06 -1.20 -8.04
CA GLY A 97 6.02 -0.41 -6.82
C GLY A 97 6.65 0.95 -6.99
N GLY A 98 6.19 1.91 -6.22
CA GLY A 98 6.69 3.27 -6.27
C GLY A 98 6.42 4.02 -4.98
N ALA A 99 7.06 5.18 -4.85
CA ALA A 99 6.91 6.06 -3.71
C ALA A 99 6.80 7.51 -4.18
N GLY A 100 6.18 8.34 -3.36
CA GLY A 100 6.03 9.75 -3.68
C GLY A 100 5.45 10.55 -2.53
N PRO A 101 5.23 11.86 -2.74
CA PRO A 101 4.56 12.70 -1.75
C PRO A 101 3.09 12.30 -1.65
N GLY A 102 2.48 12.54 -0.49
CA GLY A 102 1.06 12.34 -0.30
C GLY A 102 0.23 13.28 -1.17
N GLY A 103 -1.08 13.08 -1.13
CA GLY A 103 -2.03 13.89 -1.88
C GLY A 103 -3.16 13.05 -2.46
N PRO A 104 -2.88 12.06 -3.35
CA PRO A 104 -3.93 11.19 -3.83
C PRO A 104 -4.66 10.49 -2.68
N GLY A 105 -5.98 10.52 -2.71
CA GLY A 105 -6.80 9.89 -1.67
C GLY A 105 -7.80 8.88 -2.21
N THR A 106 -7.90 8.76 -3.53
CA THR A 106 -8.80 7.81 -4.19
C THR A 106 -8.02 6.94 -5.17
N ILE A 107 -8.56 5.77 -5.46
CA ILE A 107 -7.92 4.84 -6.41
C ILE A 107 -7.73 5.50 -7.78
N ASP A 108 -8.68 6.27 -8.26
CA ASP A 108 -8.55 6.94 -9.55
C ASP A 108 -7.43 7.97 -9.57
N ARG A 109 -7.29 8.76 -8.50
CA ARG A 109 -6.20 9.74 -8.40
C ARG A 109 -4.83 9.08 -8.23
N ILE A 110 -4.77 7.98 -7.48
CA ILE A 110 -3.55 7.19 -7.33
C ILE A 110 -3.12 6.64 -8.68
N ARG A 111 -4.05 6.06 -9.43
CA ARG A 111 -3.78 5.54 -10.77
C ARG A 111 -3.25 6.64 -11.69
N THR A 112 -3.88 7.81 -11.67
CA THR A 112 -3.43 8.96 -12.43
C THR A 112 -2.00 9.38 -12.04
N ALA A 113 -1.70 9.45 -10.76
CA ALA A 113 -0.37 9.81 -10.27
C ALA A 113 0.70 8.79 -10.68
N VAL A 114 0.37 7.50 -10.69
CA VAL A 114 1.27 6.45 -11.19
C VAL A 114 1.53 6.62 -12.69
N LEU A 115 0.48 6.82 -13.47
CA LEU A 115 0.60 6.93 -14.92
C LEU A 115 1.28 8.22 -15.36
N SER A 116 1.16 9.30 -14.60
CA SER A 116 1.80 10.60 -14.89
C SER A 116 3.25 10.68 -14.44
N GLY A 117 3.72 9.70 -13.65
CA GLY A 117 5.08 9.70 -13.12
C GLY A 117 5.28 10.50 -11.84
N GLU A 118 4.22 10.98 -11.20
CA GLU A 118 4.31 11.63 -9.88
C GLU A 118 4.73 10.65 -8.80
N ILE A 119 4.30 9.39 -8.92
CA ILE A 119 4.73 8.29 -8.07
C ILE A 119 5.75 7.50 -8.86
N LYS A 120 6.97 7.42 -8.35
CA LYS A 120 8.11 6.83 -9.04
C LYS A 120 8.62 5.62 -8.29
N GLY A 121 9.08 4.63 -9.05
CA GLY A 121 9.63 3.41 -8.48
C GLY A 121 10.90 2.94 -9.15
N PRO A 122 11.50 1.88 -8.61
CA PRO A 122 11.09 1.24 -7.35
C PRO A 122 11.55 2.02 -6.11
N PRO A 123 10.87 1.89 -4.97
CA PRO A 123 11.33 2.52 -3.73
C PRO A 123 12.51 1.75 -3.15
N LYS A 124 13.32 2.45 -2.33
CA LYS A 124 14.48 1.83 -1.67
C LYS A 124 14.08 0.96 -0.48
N SER A 125 12.95 1.27 0.13
CA SER A 125 12.36 0.52 1.25
C SER A 125 10.85 0.69 1.20
N TRP A 126 10.15 -0.18 1.90
CA TRP A 126 8.69 -0.23 1.86
C TRP A 126 8.05 0.20 3.18
#